data_c361a7a4ae2a37f8ec14a9a0ba079069
#
_entry.id   c361a7a4ae2a37f8ec14a9a0ba079069
#
_cell.length_a   1.000
_cell.length_b   1.000
_cell.length_c   1.000
_cell.angle_alpha   90.00
_cell.angle_beta   90.00
_cell.angle_gamma   90.00
#
_symmetry.space_group_name_H-M   'P 1'
#
loop_
_entity.id
_entity.type
_entity.pdbx_description
1 polymer ?
#
loop_
_entity_poly.entity_id
_entity_poly.type
_entity_poly.pdbx_seq_one_letter_code
_entity_poly.pdbx_strand_id
1 'polypeptide(L)'
;VSVTVEGDFRPGNLRLRHAFGEYNGVLMGQTWSNFNSFVGNTSTLDFDSLPGLAGLQFRVAQARYTTGPLSFSLEQPQNSLIDPAGDDAADDKKDGMPAITARFEESQGGLSYSAAVLAHQVGYDTGAIDDDAFGFATFVAAKMALTDMITLQGTLTYTDGANSYLYRSGENFGAASAYVDGSGSVETLSGYGGSIGAGINLGGGRSVNIGYGYVEVDWDDAVSDLGAAAVADQSESNQAIMANYQWTPVKNVMMGVEYQFLKRENVDGSDGDANRILFAAQYNF
;
A
#
# COMPACT_ATOMS: atom_id res chain seq x y z
N VAL A 1 -13.22 -14.38 -22.94
CA VAL A 1 -12.25 -14.94 -21.98
C VAL A 1 -10.91 -14.30 -22.24
N SER A 2 -10.29 -13.73 -21.22
CA SER A 2 -8.89 -13.29 -21.24
C SER A 2 -8.09 -14.09 -20.20
N VAL A 3 -6.82 -14.34 -20.49
CA VAL A 3 -5.87 -14.97 -19.55
C VAL A 3 -4.60 -14.14 -19.57
N THR A 4 -4.11 -13.78 -18.39
CA THR A 4 -2.86 -13.04 -18.23
C THR A 4 -1.90 -13.84 -17.35
N VAL A 5 -0.65 -14.00 -17.84
CA VAL A 5 0.46 -14.54 -17.05
C VAL A 5 1.64 -13.60 -17.22
N GLU A 6 2.16 -13.08 -16.12
CA GLU A 6 3.32 -12.19 -16.08
C GLU A 6 4.29 -12.65 -14.99
N GLY A 7 5.57 -12.65 -15.31
CA GLY A 7 6.64 -12.90 -14.36
C GLY A 7 7.78 -11.91 -14.51
N ASP A 8 8.63 -11.83 -13.51
CA ASP A 8 9.90 -11.09 -13.54
C ASP A 8 11.03 -11.92 -12.92
N PHE A 9 12.26 -11.42 -13.02
CA PHE A 9 13.46 -12.08 -12.50
C PHE A 9 14.09 -11.29 -11.35
N ARG A 10 13.27 -10.70 -10.48
CA ARG A 10 13.75 -10.00 -9.28
C ARG A 10 13.52 -10.87 -8.03
N PRO A 11 14.52 -11.12 -7.21
CA PRO A 11 15.93 -10.73 -7.19
C PRO A 11 16.91 -11.76 -7.82
N GLY A 12 16.59 -12.28 -9.00
CA GLY A 12 17.43 -13.25 -9.72
C GLY A 12 16.75 -14.59 -9.98
N ASN A 13 15.59 -14.84 -9.37
CA ASN A 13 14.74 -15.99 -9.65
C ASN A 13 13.47 -15.57 -10.38
N LEU A 14 12.88 -16.49 -11.13
CA LEU A 14 11.57 -16.26 -11.73
C LEU A 14 10.51 -16.08 -10.63
N ARG A 15 9.88 -14.93 -10.62
CA ARG A 15 8.78 -14.58 -9.72
C ARG A 15 7.50 -14.39 -10.51
N LEU A 16 6.43 -15.08 -10.10
CA LEU A 16 5.11 -14.86 -10.67
C LEU A 16 4.54 -13.53 -10.18
N ARG A 17 4.17 -12.65 -11.10
CA ARG A 17 3.51 -11.38 -10.80
C ARG A 17 2.01 -11.48 -10.96
N HIS A 18 1.55 -11.82 -12.14
CA HIS A 18 0.15 -11.99 -12.48
C HIS A 18 -0.10 -13.36 -13.07
N ALA A 19 -1.17 -14.02 -12.64
CA ALA A 19 -1.68 -15.25 -13.23
C ALA A 19 -3.18 -15.34 -12.96
N PHE A 20 -3.99 -14.85 -13.89
CA PHE A 20 -5.44 -14.83 -13.73
C PHE A 20 -6.17 -15.02 -15.05
N GLY A 21 -7.41 -15.48 -14.94
CA GLY A 21 -8.38 -15.51 -16.03
C GLY A 21 -9.57 -14.59 -15.73
N GLU A 22 -10.13 -14.00 -16.77
CA GLU A 22 -11.30 -13.13 -16.65
C GLU A 22 -12.37 -13.48 -17.69
N TYR A 23 -13.63 -13.53 -17.26
CA TYR A 23 -14.79 -13.74 -18.09
C TYR A 23 -16.04 -13.06 -17.52
N ASN A 24 -16.69 -12.21 -18.31
CA ASN A 24 -17.94 -11.53 -17.95
C ASN A 24 -17.88 -10.81 -16.57
N GLY A 25 -16.77 -10.12 -16.31
CA GLY A 25 -16.56 -9.38 -15.07
C GLY A 25 -16.09 -10.24 -13.89
N VAL A 26 -16.07 -11.57 -14.04
CA VAL A 26 -15.49 -12.47 -13.02
C VAL A 26 -14.02 -12.71 -13.32
N LEU A 27 -13.16 -12.40 -12.35
CA LEU A 27 -11.72 -12.65 -12.38
C LEU A 27 -11.38 -13.68 -11.30
N MET A 28 -10.53 -14.65 -11.65
CA MET A 28 -9.97 -15.62 -10.70
C MET A 28 -8.48 -15.79 -10.94
N GLY A 29 -7.70 -15.75 -9.86
CA GLY A 29 -6.25 -15.93 -9.87
C GLY A 29 -5.52 -14.82 -9.12
N GLN A 30 -4.22 -14.68 -9.39
CA GLN A 30 -3.35 -13.71 -8.74
C GLN A 30 -3.20 -12.43 -9.57
N THR A 31 -3.56 -11.30 -8.97
CA THR A 31 -3.33 -9.95 -9.52
C THR A 31 -3.36 -8.91 -8.40
N TRP A 32 -3.28 -7.63 -8.74
CA TRP A 32 -3.40 -6.54 -7.76
C TRP A 32 -4.63 -6.72 -6.89
N SER A 33 -4.45 -6.56 -5.58
CA SER A 33 -5.56 -6.52 -4.62
C SER A 33 -6.67 -5.58 -5.12
N ASN A 34 -7.92 -5.93 -4.87
CA ASN A 34 -9.04 -5.04 -5.13
C ASN A 34 -9.07 -3.86 -4.14
N PHE A 35 -8.47 -4.03 -2.95
CA PHE A 35 -8.20 -2.93 -2.01
C PHE A 35 -6.91 -2.19 -2.43
N ASN A 36 -6.91 -1.66 -3.66
CA ASN A 36 -5.82 -0.90 -4.25
C ASN A 36 -6.35 0.02 -5.36
N SER A 37 -5.79 1.24 -5.46
CA SER A 37 -6.02 2.15 -6.59
C SER A 37 -4.77 2.93 -6.93
N PHE A 38 -4.54 3.15 -8.21
CA PHE A 38 -3.46 4.01 -8.71
C PHE A 38 -3.94 5.43 -9.04
N VAL A 39 -5.23 5.73 -8.83
CA VAL A 39 -5.85 7.02 -9.19
C VAL A 39 -5.17 8.20 -8.51
N GLY A 40 -4.87 8.09 -7.21
CA GLY A 40 -4.27 9.16 -6.42
C GLY A 40 -2.74 9.22 -6.46
N ASN A 41 -2.07 8.34 -7.22
CA ASN A 41 -0.62 8.26 -7.21
C ASN A 41 0.03 9.42 -7.95
N THR A 42 1.03 10.03 -7.31
CA THR A 42 1.92 11.00 -7.96
C THR A 42 2.85 10.25 -8.91
N SER A 43 3.18 10.87 -10.04
CA SER A 43 4.15 10.29 -10.98
C SER A 43 5.56 10.38 -10.39
N THR A 44 6.13 9.23 -10.00
CA THR A 44 7.47 9.08 -9.46
C THR A 44 8.32 8.19 -10.35
N LEU A 45 9.64 8.28 -10.26
CA LEU A 45 10.57 7.37 -10.93
C LEU A 45 10.72 6.07 -10.15
N ASP A 46 10.57 6.15 -8.82
CA ASP A 46 10.53 4.99 -7.95
C ASP A 46 9.14 4.37 -7.98
N PHE A 47 9.06 3.06 -8.25
CA PHE A 47 7.79 2.34 -8.23
C PHE A 47 7.17 2.31 -6.82
N ASP A 48 8.01 2.19 -5.78
CA ASP A 48 7.54 2.15 -4.40
C ASP A 48 7.00 3.51 -3.93
N SER A 49 7.36 4.60 -4.61
CA SER A 49 6.74 5.91 -4.50
C SER A 49 6.61 6.45 -3.05
N LEU A 50 5.52 7.15 -2.77
CA LEU A 50 5.22 7.79 -1.49
C LEU A 50 4.55 6.81 -0.52
N PRO A 51 4.77 6.92 0.81
CA PRO A 51 3.88 6.30 1.77
C PRO A 51 2.47 6.90 1.71
N GLY A 52 1.47 6.18 2.23
CA GLY A 52 0.09 6.63 2.28
C GLY A 52 -0.66 6.56 0.95
N LEU A 53 -0.20 5.74 -0.02
CA LEU A 53 -0.95 5.46 -1.23
C LEU A 53 -2.23 4.67 -0.93
N ALA A 54 -3.15 4.62 -1.90
CA ALA A 54 -4.46 3.98 -1.74
C ALA A 54 -4.35 2.45 -1.67
N GLY A 55 -4.41 1.92 -0.46
CA GLY A 55 -4.51 0.51 -0.15
C GLY A 55 -3.25 -0.31 -0.42
N LEU A 56 -3.42 -1.62 -0.57
CA LEU A 56 -2.36 -2.60 -0.69
C LEU A 56 -1.82 -2.67 -2.13
N GLN A 57 -0.67 -2.09 -2.40
CA GLN A 57 -0.01 -2.20 -3.70
C GLN A 57 0.75 -3.53 -3.86
N PHE A 58 0.06 -4.60 -3.61
CA PHE A 58 0.55 -5.97 -3.68
C PHE A 58 -0.38 -6.86 -4.49
N ARG A 59 0.12 -8.01 -4.95
CA ARG A 59 -0.63 -8.99 -5.74
C ARG A 59 -1.02 -10.15 -4.87
N VAL A 60 -2.31 -10.47 -4.86
CA VAL A 60 -2.89 -11.53 -4.04
C VAL A 60 -3.72 -12.48 -4.88
N ALA A 61 -3.83 -13.72 -4.44
CA ALA A 61 -4.80 -14.67 -4.98
C ALA A 61 -6.21 -14.18 -4.64
N GLN A 62 -7.12 -14.16 -5.62
CA GLN A 62 -8.45 -13.61 -5.44
C GLN A 62 -9.50 -14.19 -6.39
N ALA A 63 -10.75 -14.10 -5.98
CA ALA A 63 -11.92 -14.16 -6.83
C ALA A 63 -12.61 -12.79 -6.79
N ARG A 64 -12.74 -12.10 -7.94
CA ARG A 64 -13.29 -10.74 -8.03
C ARG A 64 -14.40 -10.67 -9.06
N TYR A 65 -15.46 -9.93 -8.72
CA TYR A 65 -16.51 -9.57 -9.66
C TYR A 65 -16.56 -8.06 -9.85
N THR A 66 -16.55 -7.62 -11.11
CA THR A 66 -16.58 -6.20 -11.50
C THR A 66 -17.84 -5.94 -12.32
N THR A 67 -18.59 -4.90 -11.97
CA THR A 67 -19.78 -4.43 -12.69
C THR A 67 -19.85 -2.90 -12.70
N GLY A 68 -19.70 -2.30 -13.88
CA GLY A 68 -19.55 -0.85 -14.00
C GLY A 68 -18.36 -0.35 -13.16
N PRO A 69 -18.55 0.69 -12.33
CA PRO A 69 -17.48 1.23 -11.48
C PRO A 69 -17.24 0.42 -10.21
N LEU A 70 -18.08 -0.58 -9.91
CA LEU A 70 -18.02 -1.38 -8.68
C LEU A 70 -17.27 -2.69 -8.89
N SER A 71 -16.46 -3.06 -7.91
CA SER A 71 -15.82 -4.37 -7.84
C SER A 71 -15.83 -4.91 -6.40
N PHE A 72 -16.04 -6.22 -6.29
CA PHE A 72 -16.08 -6.97 -5.04
C PHE A 72 -15.12 -8.14 -5.13
N SER A 73 -14.37 -8.46 -4.07
CA SER A 73 -13.48 -9.63 -4.08
C SER A 73 -13.44 -10.37 -2.76
N LEU A 74 -13.07 -11.64 -2.88
CA LEU A 74 -12.54 -12.47 -1.81
C LEU A 74 -11.06 -12.69 -2.12
N GLU A 75 -10.19 -12.35 -1.17
CA GLU A 75 -8.73 -12.32 -1.36
C GLU A 75 -8.01 -13.12 -0.31
N GLN A 76 -6.83 -13.62 -0.66
CA GLN A 76 -5.88 -14.11 0.34
C GLN A 76 -5.55 -12.95 1.30
N PRO A 77 -5.81 -13.10 2.62
CA PRO A 77 -5.56 -12.04 3.59
C PRO A 77 -4.07 -11.74 3.71
N GLN A 78 -3.76 -10.51 4.06
CA GLN A 78 -2.42 -10.05 4.40
C GLN A 78 -2.43 -9.63 5.86
N ASN A 79 -1.78 -10.41 6.72
CA ASN A 79 -1.72 -10.19 8.15
C ASN A 79 -0.27 -10.06 8.61
N SER A 80 -0.03 -9.20 9.57
CA SER A 80 1.19 -9.11 10.35
C SER A 80 0.82 -8.94 11.81
N LEU A 81 1.40 -9.74 12.68
CA LEU A 81 1.08 -9.82 14.10
C LEU A 81 2.40 -9.89 14.88
N ILE A 82 2.46 -9.24 16.02
CA ILE A 82 3.58 -9.39 16.95
C ILE A 82 3.14 -10.17 18.19
N ASP A 83 4.06 -10.97 18.72
CA ASP A 83 3.87 -11.75 19.95
C ASP A 83 4.06 -10.86 21.21
N PRO A 84 3.83 -11.39 22.44
CA PRO A 84 4.02 -10.64 23.67
C PRO A 84 5.46 -10.17 23.94
N ALA A 85 6.47 -10.69 23.24
CA ALA A 85 7.85 -10.22 23.31
C ALA A 85 8.13 -9.07 22.33
N GLY A 86 7.18 -8.77 21.41
CA GLY A 86 7.31 -7.80 20.34
C GLY A 86 7.92 -8.35 19.05
N ASP A 87 8.15 -9.66 19.00
CA ASP A 87 8.68 -10.35 17.83
C ASP A 87 7.59 -10.65 16.79
N ASP A 88 7.99 -10.85 15.52
CA ASP A 88 7.05 -11.25 14.46
C ASP A 88 6.51 -12.67 14.70
N ALA A 89 5.21 -12.77 14.91
CA ALA A 89 4.50 -14.03 15.14
C ALA A 89 4.08 -14.76 13.84
N ALA A 90 4.88 -14.66 12.77
CA ALA A 90 4.53 -15.17 11.45
C ALA A 90 4.21 -16.67 11.43
N ASP A 91 4.88 -17.48 12.27
CA ASP A 91 4.68 -18.94 12.35
C ASP A 91 3.41 -19.33 13.11
N ASP A 92 2.91 -18.45 13.97
CA ASP A 92 1.71 -18.67 14.80
C ASP A 92 0.47 -17.92 14.26
N LYS A 93 0.61 -17.31 13.11
CA LYS A 93 -0.45 -16.57 12.43
C LYS A 93 -1.49 -17.53 11.83
N LYS A 94 -2.77 -17.22 12.06
CA LYS A 94 -3.91 -17.98 11.54
C LYS A 94 -4.76 -17.14 10.59
N ASP A 95 -4.95 -17.63 9.38
CA ASP A 95 -5.85 -17.05 8.39
C ASP A 95 -7.15 -17.88 8.34
N GLY A 96 -8.15 -17.50 9.17
CA GLY A 96 -9.40 -18.25 9.30
C GLY A 96 -10.42 -18.01 8.18
N MET A 97 -10.33 -16.84 7.49
CA MET A 97 -11.26 -16.46 6.42
C MET A 97 -10.57 -15.56 5.37
N PRO A 98 -11.07 -15.54 4.13
CA PRO A 98 -10.57 -14.60 3.13
C PRO A 98 -10.86 -13.15 3.54
N ALA A 99 -10.00 -12.23 3.10
CA ALA A 99 -10.32 -10.80 3.14
C ALA A 99 -11.45 -10.50 2.13
N ILE A 100 -12.42 -9.70 2.57
CA ILE A 100 -13.56 -9.26 1.75
C ILE A 100 -13.36 -7.80 1.39
N THR A 101 -13.42 -7.46 0.11
CA THR A 101 -13.24 -6.07 -0.33
C THR A 101 -14.38 -5.60 -1.23
N ALA A 102 -14.65 -4.30 -1.18
CA ALA A 102 -15.49 -3.62 -2.14
C ALA A 102 -14.80 -2.32 -2.57
N ARG A 103 -14.76 -2.04 -3.88
CA ARG A 103 -14.17 -0.82 -4.45
C ARG A 103 -15.12 -0.20 -5.46
N PHE A 104 -15.18 1.13 -5.41
CA PHE A 104 -15.75 1.99 -6.43
C PHE A 104 -14.64 2.79 -7.10
N GLU A 105 -14.55 2.78 -8.43
CA GLU A 105 -13.57 3.58 -9.16
C GLU A 105 -14.15 4.08 -10.48
N GLU A 106 -14.06 5.39 -10.71
CA GLU A 106 -14.65 6.03 -11.90
C GLU A 106 -13.84 7.26 -12.33
N SER A 107 -14.03 7.65 -13.59
CA SER A 107 -13.42 8.87 -14.16
C SER A 107 -14.47 9.63 -14.95
N GLN A 108 -14.62 10.93 -14.67
CA GLN A 108 -15.54 11.82 -15.35
C GLN A 108 -15.02 13.25 -15.43
N GLY A 109 -14.99 13.84 -16.63
CA GLY A 109 -14.75 15.27 -16.80
C GLY A 109 -13.41 15.79 -16.25
N GLY A 110 -12.33 15.02 -16.34
CA GLY A 110 -11.02 15.40 -15.82
C GLY A 110 -10.81 15.09 -14.33
N LEU A 111 -11.82 14.52 -13.65
CA LEU A 111 -11.75 13.98 -12.31
C LEU A 111 -11.77 12.45 -12.38
N SER A 112 -10.78 11.80 -11.75
CA SER A 112 -10.79 10.36 -11.45
C SER A 112 -10.81 10.18 -9.95
N TYR A 113 -11.59 9.21 -9.46
CA TYR A 113 -11.70 8.96 -8.03
C TYR A 113 -11.93 7.48 -7.75
N SER A 114 -11.48 7.06 -6.58
CA SER A 114 -11.64 5.69 -6.10
C SER A 114 -11.89 5.70 -4.59
N ALA A 115 -12.71 4.77 -4.12
CA ALA A 115 -12.90 4.50 -2.71
C ALA A 115 -13.07 2.99 -2.51
N ALA A 116 -12.51 2.45 -1.42
CA ALA A 116 -12.67 1.05 -1.10
C ALA A 116 -12.79 0.81 0.40
N VAL A 117 -13.38 -0.33 0.73
CA VAL A 117 -13.42 -0.90 2.07
C VAL A 117 -12.92 -2.34 2.02
N LEU A 118 -12.32 -2.77 3.12
CA LEU A 118 -11.84 -4.12 3.35
C LEU A 118 -12.21 -4.56 4.76
N ALA A 119 -12.52 -5.85 4.90
CA ALA A 119 -12.69 -6.52 6.18
C ALA A 119 -11.99 -7.88 6.15
N HIS A 120 -11.30 -8.23 7.23
CA HIS A 120 -10.62 -9.51 7.38
C HIS A 120 -10.53 -9.92 8.85
N GLN A 121 -9.97 -11.09 9.11
CA GLN A 121 -9.68 -11.60 10.44
C GLN A 121 -8.15 -11.65 10.63
N VAL A 122 -7.70 -11.25 11.80
CA VAL A 122 -6.32 -11.45 12.27
C VAL A 122 -6.36 -12.49 13.37
N GLY A 123 -5.71 -13.63 13.18
CA GLY A 123 -5.74 -14.73 14.13
C GLY A 123 -4.36 -15.17 14.55
N TYR A 124 -4.27 -15.68 15.78
CA TYR A 124 -3.10 -16.23 16.43
C TYR A 124 -3.41 -17.62 16.98
N ASP A 125 -2.57 -18.62 16.68
CA ASP A 125 -2.77 -20.00 17.13
C ASP A 125 -1.41 -20.71 17.32
N THR A 126 -1.01 -20.89 18.58
CA THR A 126 0.18 -21.65 18.99
C THR A 126 -0.14 -23.12 19.30
N GLY A 127 -1.39 -23.54 19.14
CA GLY A 127 -1.90 -24.83 19.63
C GLY A 127 -2.23 -24.84 21.14
N ALA A 128 -1.73 -23.87 21.90
CA ALA A 128 -2.06 -23.67 23.31
C ALA A 128 -2.93 -22.42 23.54
N ILE A 129 -2.75 -21.43 22.72
CA ILE A 129 -3.51 -20.16 22.67
C ILE A 129 -4.11 -20.09 21.27
N ASP A 130 -5.42 -19.83 21.16
CA ASP A 130 -6.14 -19.62 19.91
C ASP A 130 -7.08 -18.43 20.12
N ASP A 131 -6.80 -17.31 19.46
CA ASP A 131 -7.62 -16.11 19.53
C ASP A 131 -7.60 -15.36 18.18
N ASP A 132 -8.61 -14.51 17.95
CA ASP A 132 -8.72 -13.72 16.73
C ASP A 132 -9.44 -12.39 16.95
N ALA A 133 -9.07 -11.40 16.14
CA ALA A 133 -9.70 -10.10 16.08
C ALA A 133 -10.20 -9.79 14.67
N PHE A 134 -11.18 -8.90 14.57
CA PHE A 134 -11.71 -8.42 13.29
C PHE A 134 -11.00 -7.12 12.90
N GLY A 135 -10.42 -7.10 11.71
CA GLY A 135 -9.76 -5.93 11.15
C GLY A 135 -10.51 -5.35 9.95
N PHE A 136 -10.41 -4.03 9.78
CA PHE A 136 -10.95 -3.34 8.62
C PHE A 136 -10.03 -2.23 8.11
N ALA A 137 -10.21 -1.88 6.84
CA ALA A 137 -9.51 -0.76 6.22
C ALA A 137 -10.43 -0.01 5.26
N THR A 138 -10.16 1.28 5.05
CA THR A 138 -10.82 2.09 4.03
C THR A 138 -9.84 3.06 3.41
N PHE A 139 -10.03 3.38 2.13
CA PHE A 139 -9.33 4.47 1.48
C PHE A 139 -10.24 5.29 0.58
N VAL A 140 -9.80 6.52 0.33
CA VAL A 140 -10.28 7.38 -0.76
C VAL A 140 -9.09 7.90 -1.55
N ALA A 141 -9.24 8.00 -2.87
CA ALA A 141 -8.22 8.51 -3.78
C ALA A 141 -8.87 9.40 -4.84
N ALA A 142 -8.18 10.46 -5.23
CA ALA A 142 -8.66 11.34 -6.29
C ALA A 142 -7.48 11.90 -7.10
N LYS A 143 -7.76 12.17 -8.40
CA LYS A 143 -6.89 12.87 -9.32
C LYS A 143 -7.73 13.83 -10.14
N MET A 144 -7.34 15.11 -10.17
CA MET A 144 -8.08 16.17 -10.84
C MET A 144 -7.17 17.02 -11.73
N ALA A 145 -7.49 17.11 -12.99
CA ALA A 145 -6.90 18.09 -13.90
C ALA A 145 -7.50 19.47 -13.61
N LEU A 146 -6.74 20.34 -12.95
CA LEU A 146 -7.15 21.72 -12.67
C LEU A 146 -7.10 22.58 -13.93
N THR A 147 -6.10 22.35 -14.76
CA THR A 147 -5.89 22.98 -16.06
C THR A 147 -5.25 21.97 -17.00
N ASP A 148 -5.04 22.35 -18.28
CA ASP A 148 -4.27 21.52 -19.23
C ASP A 148 -2.81 21.29 -18.80
N MET A 149 -2.32 22.10 -17.85
CA MET A 149 -0.94 22.05 -17.37
C MET A 149 -0.83 21.44 -15.97
N ILE A 150 -1.83 21.59 -15.11
CA ILE A 150 -1.73 21.27 -13.69
C ILE A 150 -2.71 20.16 -13.32
N THR A 151 -2.18 19.10 -12.74
CA THR A 151 -2.96 18.00 -12.15
C THR A 151 -2.64 17.92 -10.66
N LEU A 152 -3.68 17.78 -9.83
CA LEU A 152 -3.56 17.43 -8.41
C LEU A 152 -4.05 16.00 -8.18
N GLN A 153 -3.41 15.30 -7.28
CA GLN A 153 -3.80 13.95 -6.85
C GLN A 153 -3.51 13.74 -5.38
N GLY A 154 -4.21 12.78 -4.79
CA GLY A 154 -3.98 12.43 -3.40
C GLY A 154 -4.82 11.26 -2.95
N THR A 155 -4.48 10.74 -1.78
CA THR A 155 -5.08 9.57 -1.14
C THR A 155 -5.20 9.80 0.35
N LEU A 156 -6.17 9.15 0.98
CA LEU A 156 -6.28 9.00 2.43
C LEU A 156 -6.67 7.56 2.72
N THR A 157 -6.02 6.93 3.69
CA THR A 157 -6.26 5.55 4.13
C THR A 157 -6.37 5.52 5.65
N TYR A 158 -7.31 4.75 6.17
CA TYR A 158 -7.44 4.42 7.59
C TYR A 158 -7.56 2.90 7.73
N THR A 159 -6.93 2.37 8.77
CA THR A 159 -6.93 0.94 9.09
C THR A 159 -7.12 0.74 10.59
N ASP A 160 -7.72 -0.39 10.97
CA ASP A 160 -7.77 -0.88 12.33
C ASP A 160 -7.73 -2.42 12.25
N GLY A 161 -6.73 -3.04 12.88
CA GLY A 161 -6.44 -4.45 12.70
C GLY A 161 -6.04 -4.84 11.26
N ALA A 162 -5.68 -3.87 10.42
CA ALA A 162 -5.44 -4.07 8.99
C ALA A 162 -4.24 -3.26 8.45
N ASN A 163 -3.22 -3.00 9.29
CA ASN A 163 -2.06 -2.18 8.93
C ASN A 163 -1.20 -2.79 7.83
N SER A 164 -1.30 -4.10 7.57
CA SER A 164 -0.70 -4.72 6.38
C SER A 164 -1.27 -4.18 5.06
N TYR A 165 -2.42 -3.50 5.10
CA TYR A 165 -3.06 -2.83 3.97
C TYR A 165 -2.80 -1.31 3.94
N LEU A 166 -2.10 -0.77 4.94
CA LEU A 166 -1.62 0.61 4.96
C LEU A 166 -0.28 0.69 4.23
N TYR A 167 -0.25 1.36 3.08
CA TYR A 167 0.95 1.42 2.24
C TYR A 167 2.01 2.35 2.82
N ARG A 168 3.17 1.80 3.14
CA ARG A 168 4.25 2.54 3.81
C ARG A 168 5.43 2.91 2.93
N SER A 169 5.49 2.43 1.71
CA SER A 169 6.61 2.59 0.79
C SER A 169 7.91 1.88 1.22
N GLY A 170 8.53 1.16 0.29
CA GLY A 170 9.78 0.41 0.51
C GLY A 170 9.60 -0.95 1.19
N GLU A 171 10.70 -1.70 1.28
CA GLU A 171 10.70 -3.07 1.79
C GLU A 171 10.82 -3.13 3.34
N ASN A 172 11.17 -2.02 4.00
CA ASN A 172 11.53 -1.98 5.41
C ASN A 172 10.43 -1.42 6.32
N PHE A 173 9.24 -1.28 5.82
CA PHE A 173 8.14 -0.65 6.53
C PHE A 173 7.03 -1.65 6.88
N GLY A 174 7.40 -2.79 7.46
CA GLY A 174 6.40 -3.70 8.03
C GLY A 174 5.59 -3.00 9.11
N ALA A 175 4.28 -3.11 9.10
CA ALA A 175 3.42 -2.74 10.22
C ALA A 175 2.64 -3.94 10.68
N ALA A 176 2.68 -4.18 11.97
CA ALA A 176 1.77 -5.12 12.58
C ALA A 176 0.34 -4.58 12.45
N SER A 177 -0.58 -5.49 12.11
CA SER A 177 -2.01 -5.24 12.14
C SER A 177 -2.58 -5.41 13.55
N ALA A 178 -1.93 -6.24 14.38
CA ALA A 178 -2.34 -6.56 15.72
C ALA A 178 -1.13 -6.99 16.56
N TYR A 179 -1.32 -7.09 17.86
CA TYR A 179 -0.39 -7.70 18.81
C TYR A 179 -1.11 -8.70 19.71
N VAL A 180 -0.35 -9.59 20.30
CA VAL A 180 -0.87 -10.52 21.31
C VAL A 180 -0.49 -9.98 22.69
N ASP A 181 -1.45 -9.77 23.56
CA ASP A 181 -1.21 -9.29 24.91
C ASP A 181 -0.63 -10.39 25.82
N GLY A 182 -0.27 -10.03 27.08
CA GLY A 182 0.26 -10.98 28.06
C GLY A 182 -0.75 -12.07 28.50
N SER A 183 -2.03 -11.96 28.15
CA SER A 183 -3.07 -12.99 28.40
C SER A 183 -3.28 -13.91 27.22
N GLY A 184 -2.71 -13.62 26.06
CA GLY A 184 -2.88 -14.34 24.80
C GLY A 184 -4.04 -13.83 23.94
N SER A 185 -4.59 -12.65 24.24
CA SER A 185 -5.63 -12.04 23.42
C SER A 185 -5.03 -11.26 22.24
N VAL A 186 -5.69 -11.32 21.09
CA VAL A 186 -5.33 -10.55 19.89
C VAL A 186 -5.97 -9.18 19.96
N GLU A 187 -5.13 -8.14 20.06
CA GLU A 187 -5.54 -6.73 20.11
C GLU A 187 -5.14 -6.02 18.82
N THR A 188 -6.05 -5.23 18.25
CA THR A 188 -5.82 -4.53 16.97
C THR A 188 -5.00 -3.26 17.15
N LEU A 189 -4.24 -2.92 16.11
CA LEU A 189 -3.54 -1.65 15.98
C LEU A 189 -4.20 -0.80 14.91
N SER A 190 -4.52 0.45 15.25
CA SER A 190 -5.02 1.40 14.27
C SER A 190 -3.87 2.08 13.51
N GLY A 191 -4.17 2.57 12.30
CA GLY A 191 -3.22 3.32 11.51
C GLY A 191 -3.91 4.19 10.47
N TYR A 192 -3.22 5.25 10.07
CA TYR A 192 -3.70 6.12 9.01
C TYR A 192 -2.56 6.64 8.14
N GLY A 193 -2.91 7.07 6.97
CA GLY A 193 -1.94 7.66 6.07
C GLY A 193 -2.58 8.38 4.91
N GLY A 194 -1.76 9.10 4.19
CA GLY A 194 -2.20 9.80 3.00
C GLY A 194 -1.03 10.32 2.19
N SER A 195 -1.33 10.63 0.94
CA SER A 195 -0.40 11.30 0.05
C SER A 195 -1.08 12.44 -0.70
N ILE A 196 -0.30 13.44 -1.06
CA ILE A 196 -0.73 14.54 -1.92
C ILE A 196 0.38 14.86 -2.91
N GLY A 197 0.02 15.16 -4.14
CA GLY A 197 0.99 15.56 -5.15
C GLY A 197 0.41 16.41 -6.26
N ALA A 198 1.33 17.01 -6.99
CA ALA A 198 1.04 17.82 -8.15
C ALA A 198 1.92 17.43 -9.33
N GLY A 199 1.32 17.37 -10.52
CA GLY A 199 2.00 17.23 -11.80
C GLY A 199 1.85 18.49 -12.63
N ILE A 200 2.96 18.99 -13.19
CA ILE A 200 3.00 20.17 -14.06
C ILE A 200 3.50 19.73 -15.44
N ASN A 201 2.61 19.73 -16.42
CA ASN A 201 2.95 19.50 -17.82
C ASN A 201 3.56 20.76 -18.44
N LEU A 202 4.83 20.71 -18.80
CA LEU A 202 5.58 21.81 -19.40
C LEU A 202 5.48 21.84 -20.94
N GLY A 203 4.76 20.89 -21.53
CA GLY A 203 4.70 20.70 -22.97
C GLY A 203 5.97 20.07 -23.55
N GLY A 204 5.89 19.62 -24.80
CA GLY A 204 7.02 19.00 -25.50
C GLY A 204 7.53 17.71 -24.83
N GLY A 205 6.65 16.93 -24.19
CA GLY A 205 7.00 15.70 -23.50
C GLY A 205 7.79 15.90 -22.20
N ARG A 206 7.62 17.05 -21.53
CA ARG A 206 8.32 17.42 -20.30
C ARG A 206 7.33 17.63 -19.16
N SER A 207 7.66 17.16 -17.95
CA SER A 207 6.86 17.39 -16.74
C SER A 207 7.73 17.53 -15.50
N VAL A 208 7.19 18.23 -14.51
CA VAL A 208 7.68 18.27 -13.14
C VAL A 208 6.60 17.69 -12.25
N ASN A 209 6.99 16.82 -11.34
CA ASN A 209 6.08 16.26 -10.36
C ASN A 209 6.67 16.42 -8.96
N ILE A 210 5.83 16.72 -7.99
CA ILE A 210 6.18 16.81 -6.59
C ILE A 210 5.09 16.11 -5.77
N GLY A 211 5.50 15.41 -4.72
CA GLY A 211 4.57 14.76 -3.82
C GLY A 211 5.12 14.62 -2.41
N TYR A 212 4.21 14.51 -1.48
CA TYR A 212 4.44 14.20 -0.07
C TYR A 212 3.52 13.07 0.35
N GLY A 213 4.05 12.16 1.16
CA GLY A 213 3.28 11.09 1.76
C GLY A 213 3.66 10.88 3.22
N TYR A 214 2.68 10.44 4.01
CA TYR A 214 2.81 10.18 5.43
C TYR A 214 1.94 8.99 5.83
N VAL A 215 2.46 8.16 6.74
CA VAL A 215 1.70 7.11 7.44
C VAL A 215 2.12 7.06 8.90
N GLU A 216 1.20 6.67 9.76
CA GLU A 216 1.40 6.48 11.19
C GLU A 216 0.58 5.28 11.67
N VAL A 217 1.11 4.57 12.65
CA VAL A 217 0.45 3.49 13.36
C VAL A 217 0.44 3.85 14.84
N ASP A 218 -0.71 3.73 15.46
CA ASP A 218 -0.92 3.97 16.88
C ASP A 218 -0.44 2.74 17.68
N TRP A 219 0.55 2.96 18.54
CA TRP A 219 1.16 1.94 19.38
C TRP A 219 0.85 2.12 20.86
N ASP A 220 0.03 3.09 21.25
CA ASP A 220 -0.19 3.47 22.65
C ASP A 220 -0.69 2.31 23.50
N ASP A 221 -1.66 1.54 22.98
CA ASP A 221 -2.21 0.36 23.67
C ASP A 221 -1.15 -0.76 23.77
N ALA A 222 -0.40 -1.04 22.71
CA ALA A 222 0.67 -2.04 22.75
C ALA A 222 1.80 -1.65 23.71
N VAL A 223 2.17 -0.37 23.78
CA VAL A 223 3.12 0.14 24.77
C VAL A 223 2.60 -0.07 26.20
N SER A 224 1.30 0.14 26.42
CA SER A 224 0.66 -0.07 27.74
C SER A 224 0.66 -1.53 28.16
N ASP A 225 0.36 -2.46 27.23
CA ASP A 225 0.14 -3.88 27.51
C ASP A 225 1.43 -4.71 27.51
N LEU A 226 2.33 -4.44 26.56
CA LEU A 226 3.58 -5.18 26.38
C LEU A 226 4.78 -4.48 27.04
N GLY A 227 4.67 -3.17 27.30
CA GLY A 227 5.75 -2.31 27.73
C GLY A 227 6.54 -1.70 26.57
N ALA A 228 7.03 -0.48 26.75
CA ALA A 228 7.71 0.29 25.72
C ALA A 228 8.94 -0.43 25.12
N ALA A 229 9.62 -1.28 25.87
CA ALA A 229 10.80 -1.99 25.40
C ALA A 229 10.47 -3.10 24.37
N ALA A 230 9.29 -3.70 24.44
CA ALA A 230 8.88 -4.76 23.52
C ALA A 230 8.59 -4.24 22.11
N VAL A 231 8.13 -2.98 22.01
CA VAL A 231 7.74 -2.37 20.72
C VAL A 231 8.66 -1.23 20.29
N ALA A 232 9.79 -1.03 20.98
CA ALA A 232 10.70 0.11 20.81
C ALA A 232 11.16 0.29 19.35
N ASP A 233 11.51 -0.81 18.67
CA ASP A 233 12.02 -0.83 17.30
C ASP A 233 10.92 -0.84 16.22
N GLN A 234 9.64 -0.89 16.63
CA GLN A 234 8.53 -0.84 15.70
C GLN A 234 8.42 0.54 15.06
N SER A 235 8.05 0.56 13.77
CA SER A 235 7.90 1.82 13.05
C SER A 235 6.58 2.49 13.43
N GLU A 236 6.66 3.67 14.05
CA GLU A 236 5.51 4.50 14.36
C GLU A 236 5.09 5.31 13.13
N SER A 237 6.03 6.06 12.53
CA SER A 237 5.71 6.86 11.36
C SER A 237 6.72 6.73 10.21
N ASN A 238 6.22 6.94 8.99
CA ASN A 238 7.02 7.02 7.78
C ASN A 238 6.55 8.20 6.94
N GLN A 239 7.49 8.99 6.42
CA GLN A 239 7.19 10.09 5.53
C GLN A 239 8.21 10.20 4.39
N ALA A 240 7.75 10.72 3.26
CA ALA A 240 8.61 10.98 2.12
C ALA A 240 8.19 12.24 1.37
N ILE A 241 9.19 12.95 0.84
CA ILE A 241 9.00 13.98 -0.18
C ILE A 241 9.70 13.49 -1.44
N MET A 242 9.05 13.59 -2.59
CA MET A 242 9.62 13.27 -3.89
C MET A 242 9.39 14.41 -4.86
N ALA A 243 10.42 14.76 -5.63
CA ALA A 243 10.35 15.77 -6.68
C ALA A 243 11.15 15.32 -7.90
N ASN A 244 10.54 15.32 -9.09
CA ASN A 244 11.21 14.88 -10.30
C ASN A 244 10.97 15.81 -11.50
N TYR A 245 11.89 15.68 -12.46
CA TYR A 245 11.74 16.18 -13.82
C TYR A 245 11.82 14.99 -14.78
N GLN A 246 10.81 14.87 -15.63
CA GLN A 246 10.71 13.83 -16.65
C GLN A 246 10.66 14.46 -18.03
N TRP A 247 11.30 13.83 -19.04
CA TRP A 247 11.26 14.32 -20.42
C TRP A 247 11.34 13.16 -21.42
N THR A 248 10.81 13.41 -22.61
CA THR A 248 10.80 12.47 -23.75
C THR A 248 11.69 13.02 -24.85
N PRO A 249 13.02 12.72 -24.87
CA PRO A 249 13.96 13.28 -25.83
C PRO A 249 13.68 12.84 -27.27
N VAL A 250 13.19 11.62 -27.43
CA VAL A 250 12.77 11.04 -28.71
C VAL A 250 11.56 10.14 -28.48
N LYS A 251 10.82 9.84 -29.55
CA LYS A 251 9.63 8.99 -29.48
C LYS A 251 9.94 7.69 -28.73
N ASN A 252 9.06 7.27 -27.84
CA ASN A 252 9.12 6.06 -27.02
C ASN A 252 10.23 5.99 -25.97
N VAL A 253 11.05 7.05 -25.81
CA VAL A 253 12.07 7.10 -24.74
C VAL A 253 11.65 8.13 -23.71
N MET A 254 11.41 7.72 -22.47
CA MET A 254 11.23 8.59 -21.33
C MET A 254 12.53 8.57 -20.49
N MET A 255 12.97 9.73 -20.06
CA MET A 255 14.08 9.89 -19.10
C MET A 255 13.62 10.73 -17.91
N GLY A 256 14.27 10.55 -16.77
CA GLY A 256 13.92 11.32 -15.58
C GLY A 256 15.05 11.39 -14.57
N VAL A 257 14.98 12.43 -13.74
CA VAL A 257 15.77 12.58 -12.51
C VAL A 257 14.81 12.89 -11.37
N GLU A 258 15.01 12.24 -10.22
CA GLU A 258 14.18 12.39 -9.03
C GLU A 258 15.03 12.54 -7.79
N TYR A 259 14.67 13.50 -6.95
CA TYR A 259 15.15 13.64 -5.59
C TYR A 259 14.10 13.07 -4.64
N GLN A 260 14.56 12.34 -3.64
CA GLN A 260 13.75 11.78 -2.57
C GLN A 260 14.36 12.11 -1.21
N PHE A 261 13.52 12.56 -0.30
CA PHE A 261 13.79 12.60 1.14
C PHE A 261 12.85 11.61 1.80
N LEU A 262 13.40 10.71 2.63
CA LEU A 262 12.67 9.66 3.34
C LEU A 262 12.99 9.79 4.83
N LYS A 263 12.00 9.68 5.69
CA LYS A 263 12.17 9.65 7.14
C LYS A 263 11.32 8.54 7.74
N ARG A 264 11.88 7.81 8.70
CA ARG A 264 11.20 6.86 9.58
C ARG A 264 11.42 7.30 11.03
N GLU A 265 10.39 7.13 11.87
CA GLU A 265 10.43 7.28 13.31
C GLU A 265 9.91 6.01 13.96
N ASN A 266 10.57 5.56 15.03
CA ASN A 266 10.18 4.38 15.80
C ASN A 266 9.45 4.80 17.08
N VAL A 267 8.78 3.82 17.70
CA VAL A 267 8.01 4.00 18.94
C VAL A 267 8.85 4.56 20.10
N ASP A 268 10.15 4.23 20.16
CA ASP A 268 11.07 4.78 21.19
C ASP A 268 11.54 6.22 20.87
N GLY A 269 11.05 6.84 19.80
CA GLY A 269 11.44 8.15 19.32
C GLY A 269 12.78 8.17 18.58
N SER A 270 13.44 7.02 18.37
CA SER A 270 14.60 6.95 17.50
C SER A 270 14.16 7.16 16.04
N ASP A 271 14.91 7.95 15.28
CA ASP A 271 14.59 8.25 13.89
C ASP A 271 15.79 8.09 12.96
N GLY A 272 15.48 7.94 11.69
CA GLY A 272 16.46 7.91 10.62
C GLY A 272 15.92 8.55 9.37
N ASP A 273 16.79 9.25 8.63
CA ASP A 273 16.47 9.84 7.35
C ASP A 273 17.44 9.44 6.24
N ALA A 274 16.98 9.55 5.00
CA ALA A 274 17.78 9.30 3.83
C ALA A 274 17.45 10.29 2.71
N ASN A 275 18.52 10.70 2.00
CA ASN A 275 18.42 11.51 0.80
C ASN A 275 18.89 10.68 -0.38
N ARG A 276 18.11 10.63 -1.46
CA ARG A 276 18.38 9.79 -2.63
C ARG A 276 18.18 10.58 -3.92
N ILE A 277 19.05 10.37 -4.90
CA ILE A 277 18.84 10.86 -6.27
C ILE A 277 18.75 9.64 -7.19
N LEU A 278 17.68 9.59 -7.96
CA LEU A 278 17.40 8.54 -8.92
C LEU A 278 17.47 9.07 -10.34
N PHE A 279 17.97 8.23 -11.26
CA PHE A 279 17.92 8.45 -12.69
C PHE A 279 17.20 7.27 -13.33
N ALA A 280 16.30 7.56 -14.26
CA ALA A 280 15.59 6.52 -15.00
C ALA A 280 15.63 6.80 -16.49
N ALA A 281 15.67 5.72 -17.27
CA ALA A 281 15.41 5.73 -18.69
C ALA A 281 14.51 4.53 -19.03
N GLN A 282 13.43 4.78 -19.75
CA GLN A 282 12.45 3.77 -20.14
C GLN A 282 12.23 3.84 -21.65
N TYR A 283 12.27 2.68 -22.32
CA TYR A 283 11.88 2.55 -23.70
C TYR A 283 10.58 1.74 -23.81
N ASN A 284 9.60 2.29 -24.53
CA ASN A 284 8.32 1.63 -24.78
C ASN A 284 8.31 1.08 -26.21
N PHE A 285 8.12 -0.22 -26.38
CA PHE A 285 8.11 -0.92 -27.67
C PHE A 285 6.81 -0.72 -28.45
#